data_2b9bba51754b44eb98dbd2983f5ae142
#
_entry.id   2b9bba51754b44eb98dbd2983f5ae142
#
_cell.length_a   1.000
_cell.length_b   1.000
_cell.length_c   1.000
_cell.angle_alpha   90.00
_cell.angle_beta   90.00
_cell.angle_gamma   90.00
#
_symmetry.space_group_name_H-M   'P 1'
#
loop_
_entity.id
_entity.type
_entity.pdbx_description
1 polymer ?
#
loop_
_entity_poly.entity_id
_entity_poly.type
_entity_poly.pdbx_seq_one_letter_code
_entity_poly.pdbx_strand_id
1 'polypeptide(L)' 'MKVVTLCSSGSCCPVVRIGEGQVEIGEPGNLCVLTIEQWETLKEKVVKEEL' A
#
# COMPACT_ATOMS: atom_id res chain seq x y z
N MET A 1 -4.07 10.22 8.12
CA MET A 1 -3.14 9.35 7.36
C MET A 1 -2.81 8.10 8.15
N LYS A 2 -2.75 6.98 7.45
CA LYS A 2 -2.45 5.70 8.07
C LYS A 2 -1.18 5.14 7.44
N VAL A 3 -0.28 4.63 8.25
CA VAL A 3 0.96 4.05 7.76
C VAL A 3 1.09 2.63 8.32
N VAL A 4 1.31 1.68 7.42
CA VAL A 4 1.44 0.26 7.78
C VAL A 4 2.71 -0.27 7.16
N THR A 5 3.57 -0.90 7.95
CA THR A 5 4.76 -1.54 7.41
C THR A 5 4.43 -2.94 6.92
N LEU A 6 5.14 -3.38 5.91
CA LEU A 6 4.88 -4.68 5.29
C LEU A 6 5.84 -5.77 5.71
N CYS A 7 6.62 -5.55 6.74
CA CYS A 7 7.47 -6.61 7.25
C CYS A 7 7.53 -6.58 8.77
N SER A 8 7.92 -7.70 9.35
CA SER A 8 7.93 -7.83 10.79
C SER A 8 9.18 -7.25 11.44
N SER A 9 10.26 -7.12 10.70
CA SER A 9 11.51 -6.59 11.27
C SER A 9 11.59 -5.07 11.25
N GLY A 10 10.87 -4.44 10.37
CA GLY A 10 10.66 -2.99 10.39
C GLY A 10 11.79 -2.09 9.95
N SER A 11 12.90 -2.59 9.44
CA SER A 11 14.00 -1.70 9.13
C SER A 11 14.12 -1.26 7.70
N CYS A 12 13.82 -2.06 6.72
CA CYS A 12 13.98 -1.68 5.32
C CYS A 12 12.81 -2.13 4.45
N CYS A 13 11.68 -2.31 5.07
CA CYS A 13 10.54 -2.86 4.35
C CYS A 13 9.70 -1.79 3.70
N PRO A 14 9.03 -2.13 2.60
CA PRO A 14 8.06 -1.22 2.03
C PRO A 14 6.97 -0.90 3.02
N VAL A 15 6.38 0.26 2.89
CA VAL A 15 5.27 0.67 3.73
C VAL A 15 4.08 1.05 2.86
N VAL A 16 2.90 1.02 3.44
CA VAL A 16 1.69 1.51 2.79
C VAL A 16 1.25 2.76 3.55
N ARG A 17 1.13 3.87 2.84
CA ARG A 17 0.64 5.12 3.41
C ARG A 17 -0.69 5.46 2.78
N ILE A 18 -1.71 5.51 3.60
CA ILE A 18 -3.06 5.81 3.13
C ILE A 18 -3.39 7.24 3.49
N GLY A 19 -3.47 8.10 2.48
CA GLY A 19 -3.82 9.50 2.65
C GLY A 19 -5.26 9.75 2.25
N GLU A 20 -5.62 11.02 2.12
CA GLU A 20 -6.99 11.38 1.79
C GLU A 20 -7.35 11.21 0.32
N GLY A 21 -6.40 11.29 -0.57
CA GLY A 21 -6.67 11.21 -1.99
C GLY A 21 -5.86 10.17 -2.72
N GLN A 22 -4.95 9.52 -2.02
CA GLN A 22 -4.08 8.56 -2.68
C GLN A 22 -3.45 7.62 -1.67
N VAL A 23 -2.91 6.52 -2.17
CA VAL A 23 -2.20 5.53 -1.38
C VAL A 23 -0.82 5.35 -1.99
N GLU A 24 0.21 5.38 -1.16
CA GLU A 24 1.58 5.16 -1.60
C GLU A 24 2.06 3.83 -1.05
N ILE A 25 2.64 3.01 -1.91
CA ILE A 25 3.14 1.70 -1.51
C ILE A 25 4.59 1.61 -1.95
N GLY A 26 5.46 1.28 -1.04
CA GLY A 26 6.86 1.09 -1.37
C GLY A 26 7.79 1.76 -0.38
N GLU A 27 8.97 2.11 -0.86
CA GLU A 27 10.02 2.72 -0.05
C GLU A 27 10.65 3.86 -0.86
N PRO A 28 11.43 4.73 -0.22
CA PRO A 28 12.09 5.82 -0.96
C PRO A 28 12.87 5.25 -2.15
N GLY A 29 12.63 5.81 -3.31
CA GLY A 29 13.27 5.35 -4.53
C GLY A 29 12.51 4.24 -5.26
N ASN A 30 11.46 3.72 -4.66
CA ASN A 30 10.68 2.65 -5.28
C ASN A 30 9.24 2.71 -4.77
N LEU A 31 8.56 3.78 -5.16
CA LEU A 31 7.18 4.02 -4.73
C LEU A 31 6.19 3.82 -5.85
N CYS A 32 5.07 3.22 -5.50
CA CYS A 32 3.92 3.12 -6.40
C CYS A 32 2.79 3.93 -5.77
N VAL A 33 2.20 4.82 -6.55
CA VAL A 33 1.10 5.65 -6.07
C VAL A 33 -0.18 5.19 -6.73
N LEU A 34 -1.19 4.93 -5.91
CA LEU A 34 -2.50 4.48 -6.38
C LEU A 34 -3.56 5.51 -5.99
N THR A 35 -4.60 5.59 -6.80
CA THR A 35 -5.78 6.34 -6.38
C THR A 35 -6.52 5.54 -5.32
N ILE A 36 -7.42 6.19 -4.61
CA ILE A 36 -8.24 5.48 -3.62
C ILE A 36 -9.05 4.38 -4.29
N GLU A 37 -9.59 4.63 -5.49
CA GLU A 37 -10.34 3.62 -6.22
C GLU A 37 -9.48 2.41 -6.56
N GLN A 38 -8.27 2.65 -7.01
CA GLN A 38 -7.34 1.57 -7.34
C GLN A 38 -6.98 0.78 -6.10
N TRP A 39 -6.80 1.47 -4.98
CA TRP A 39 -6.49 0.82 -3.71
C TRP A 39 -7.65 -0.08 -3.26
N GLU A 40 -8.88 0.40 -3.37
CA GLU A 40 -10.04 -0.39 -3.00
C GLU A 40 -10.16 -1.63 -3.89
N THR A 41 -9.89 -1.47 -5.18
CA THR A 41 -9.91 -2.58 -6.11
C THR A 41 -8.84 -3.61 -5.76
N LEU A 42 -7.65 -3.13 -5.41
CA LEU A 42 -6.56 -4.04 -5.02
C LEU A 42 -6.95 -4.87 -3.79
N LYS A 43 -7.52 -4.22 -2.78
CA LYS A 43 -7.95 -4.94 -1.59
C LYS A 43 -8.99 -6.00 -1.93
N GLU A 44 -9.91 -5.67 -2.81
CA GLU A 44 -10.94 -6.61 -3.24
C GLU A 44 -10.33 -7.82 -3.95
N LYS A 45 -9.36 -7.57 -4.83
CA LYS A 45 -8.71 -8.67 -5.54
C LYS A 45 -7.96 -9.60 -4.59
N VAL A 46 -7.35 -9.04 -3.58
CA VAL A 46 -6.63 -9.84 -2.58
C VAL A 46 -7.63 -10.72 -1.80
N VAL A 47 -8.74 -10.13 -1.37
CA VAL A 47 -9.75 -10.87 -0.60
C VAL A 47 -10.37 -11.97 -1.44
N LYS A 48 -10.56 -11.74 -2.73
CA LYS A 48 -11.12 -12.74 -3.65
C LYS A 48 -10.10 -13.74 -4.14
N GLU A 49 -8.88 -13.61 -3.68
CA GLU A 49 -7.79 -14.49 -4.06
C GLU A 49 -7.48 -14.49 -5.54
N GLU A 50 -7.70 -13.37 -6.22
CA GLU A 50 -7.30 -13.22 -7.61
C GLU A 50 -5.82 -12.85 -7.72
N LEU A 51 -5.24 -12.45 -6.61
CA LEU A 51 -3.81 -12.16 -6.51
C LEU A 51 -3.13 -13.11 -5.56
#